data_c9d612aea3ca59e156ad3ef4edb2700a
#
_entry.id   c9d612aea3ca59e156ad3ef4edb2700a
#
_cell.length_a   1.000
_cell.length_b   1.000
_cell.length_c   1.000
_cell.angle_alpha   90.00
_cell.angle_beta   90.00
_cell.angle_gamma   90.00
#
_symmetry.space_group_name_H-M   'P 1'
#
loop_
_entity.id
_entity.type
_entity.pdbx_description
1 polymer ?
#
loop_
_entity_poly.entity_id
_entity_poly.type
_entity_poly.pdbx_seq_one_letter_code
_entity_poly.pdbx_strand_id
1 'polypeptide(L)'
;MDENLSQQIDDAISSEALLVDAGENLRTWLSADRMPKWVGQSIAELIEKKEWSELNDRFHRNLAFGTGGMRGRTIGKIVTETERGKAHSETTPTYAAVGSNTLNDFTVARATMALFQYVKSWMAAEGILDIP
;
A
#
# COMPACT_ATOMS: atom_id res chain seq x y z
N MET A 1 1.18 -11.44 -12.07
CA MET A 1 0.59 -11.95 -10.81
C MET A 1 0.45 -13.45 -10.91
N ASP A 2 0.75 -14.15 -9.83
CA ASP A 2 0.59 -15.61 -9.74
C ASP A 2 -0.90 -15.97 -9.79
N GLU A 3 -1.26 -16.96 -10.61
CA GLU A 3 -2.65 -17.44 -10.73
C GLU A 3 -3.20 -17.95 -9.39
N ASN A 4 -2.35 -18.59 -8.58
CA ASN A 4 -2.74 -19.08 -7.27
C ASN A 4 -3.13 -17.94 -6.32
N LEU A 5 -2.35 -16.86 -6.29
CA LEU A 5 -2.70 -15.67 -5.50
C LEU A 5 -3.99 -15.03 -6.00
N SER A 6 -4.16 -14.94 -7.32
CA SER A 6 -5.38 -14.39 -7.92
C SER A 6 -6.60 -15.20 -7.52
N GLN A 7 -6.51 -16.52 -7.54
CA GLN A 7 -7.61 -17.39 -7.14
C GLN A 7 -7.94 -17.26 -5.65
N GLN A 8 -6.93 -17.17 -4.81
CA GLN A 8 -7.14 -16.97 -3.37
C GLN A 8 -7.84 -15.64 -3.07
N ILE A 9 -7.48 -14.58 -3.80
CA ILE A 9 -8.15 -13.27 -3.68
C ILE A 9 -9.62 -13.39 -4.10
N ASP A 10 -9.90 -14.03 -5.23
CA ASP A 10 -11.28 -14.22 -5.71
C ASP A 10 -12.11 -15.03 -4.71
N ASP A 11 -11.56 -16.09 -4.18
CA ASP A 11 -12.24 -16.95 -3.21
C ASP A 11 -12.53 -16.17 -1.91
N ALA A 12 -11.60 -15.35 -1.46
CA ALA A 12 -11.77 -14.53 -0.27
C ALA A 12 -12.85 -13.45 -0.46
N ILE A 13 -12.92 -12.84 -1.63
CA ILE A 13 -13.97 -11.88 -1.97
C ILE A 13 -15.34 -12.59 -2.00
N SER A 14 -15.41 -13.75 -2.64
CA SER A 14 -16.65 -14.53 -2.76
C SER A 14 -17.18 -14.97 -1.39
N SER A 15 -16.29 -15.29 -0.46
CA SER A 15 -16.65 -15.68 0.91
C SER A 15 -16.85 -14.50 1.86
N GLU A 16 -16.72 -13.27 1.35
CA GLU A 16 -16.83 -12.03 2.13
C GLU A 16 -15.74 -11.85 3.20
N ALA A 17 -14.65 -12.64 3.15
CA ALA A 17 -13.50 -12.46 4.02
C ALA A 17 -12.66 -11.24 3.63
N LEU A 18 -12.61 -10.93 2.33
CA LEU A 18 -11.88 -9.79 1.79
C LEU A 18 -12.89 -8.82 1.15
N LEU A 19 -12.76 -7.54 1.47
CA LEU A 19 -13.58 -6.48 0.88
C LEU A 19 -13.23 -6.33 -0.61
N VAL A 20 -14.23 -6.01 -1.44
CA VAL A 20 -14.04 -5.80 -2.88
C VAL A 20 -13.00 -4.72 -3.14
N ASP A 21 -13.10 -3.58 -2.44
CA ASP A 21 -12.17 -2.46 -2.61
C ASP A 21 -10.74 -2.86 -2.20
N ALA A 22 -10.61 -3.63 -1.13
CA ALA A 22 -9.30 -4.16 -0.72
C ALA A 22 -8.72 -5.09 -1.78
N GLY A 23 -9.54 -5.93 -2.36
CA GLY A 23 -9.12 -6.85 -3.43
C GLY A 23 -8.66 -6.11 -4.68
N GLU A 24 -9.35 -5.05 -5.09
CA GLU A 24 -8.95 -4.22 -6.22
C GLU A 24 -7.60 -3.54 -5.98
N ASN A 25 -7.42 -2.96 -4.81
CA ASN A 25 -6.15 -2.31 -4.44
C ASN A 25 -5.01 -3.32 -4.35
N LEU A 26 -5.25 -4.50 -3.79
CA LEU A 26 -4.28 -5.59 -3.78
C LEU A 26 -3.82 -5.96 -5.18
N ARG A 27 -4.75 -6.13 -6.11
CA ARG A 27 -4.42 -6.48 -7.50
C ARG A 27 -3.61 -5.38 -8.16
N THR A 28 -3.95 -4.11 -7.91
CA THR A 28 -3.18 -2.97 -8.43
C THR A 28 -1.73 -3.03 -7.96
N TRP A 29 -1.52 -3.28 -6.68
CA TRP A 29 -0.17 -3.36 -6.11
C TRP A 29 0.61 -4.57 -6.62
N LEU A 30 -0.03 -5.73 -6.72
CA LEU A 30 0.60 -6.95 -7.23
C LEU A 30 0.95 -6.86 -8.72
N SER A 31 0.23 -6.04 -9.48
CA SER A 31 0.43 -5.86 -10.92
C SER A 31 1.37 -4.71 -11.26
N ALA A 32 1.82 -3.93 -10.29
CA ALA A 32 2.67 -2.77 -10.52
C ALA A 32 4.08 -3.20 -10.91
N ASP A 33 4.53 -2.79 -12.11
CA ASP A 33 5.79 -3.23 -12.70
C ASP A 33 7.03 -2.76 -11.95
N ARG A 34 6.94 -1.62 -11.28
CA ARG A 34 8.09 -0.99 -10.61
C ARG A 34 8.15 -1.27 -9.11
N MET A 35 7.28 -2.11 -8.59
CA MET A 35 7.31 -2.49 -7.19
C MET A 35 8.49 -3.41 -6.91
N PRO A 36 9.25 -3.17 -5.83
CA PRO A 36 10.27 -4.11 -5.39
C PRO A 36 9.68 -5.49 -5.09
N LYS A 37 10.45 -6.54 -5.31
CA LYS A 37 10.00 -7.91 -5.09
C LYS A 37 9.51 -8.17 -3.67
N TRP A 38 10.14 -7.55 -2.68
CA TRP A 38 9.77 -7.76 -1.29
C TRP A 38 8.33 -7.31 -0.97
N VAL A 39 7.81 -6.34 -1.72
CA VAL A 39 6.41 -5.89 -1.56
C VAL A 39 5.45 -7.02 -1.90
N GLY A 40 5.62 -7.65 -3.06
CA GLY A 40 4.82 -8.79 -3.47
C GLY A 40 4.98 -9.99 -2.54
N GLN A 41 6.19 -10.22 -2.04
CA GLN A 41 6.47 -11.29 -1.07
C GLN A 41 5.73 -11.06 0.24
N SER A 42 5.70 -9.83 0.72
CA SER A 42 4.95 -9.46 1.94
C SER A 42 3.46 -9.70 1.77
N ILE A 43 2.91 -9.25 0.64
CA ILE A 43 1.48 -9.46 0.34
C ILE A 43 1.17 -10.96 0.23
N ALA A 44 2.00 -11.71 -0.48
CA ALA A 44 1.81 -13.15 -0.65
C ALA A 44 1.82 -13.87 0.70
N GLU A 45 2.69 -13.48 1.60
CA GLU A 45 2.76 -14.05 2.95
C GLU A 45 1.44 -13.86 3.71
N LEU A 46 0.86 -12.67 3.65
CA LEU A 46 -0.44 -12.39 4.30
C LEU A 46 -1.58 -13.19 3.65
N ILE A 47 -1.57 -13.34 2.32
CA ILE A 47 -2.57 -14.12 1.60
C ILE A 47 -2.46 -15.61 1.96
N GLU A 48 -1.26 -16.16 1.94
CA GLU A 48 -1.02 -17.57 2.26
C GLU A 48 -1.43 -17.93 3.69
N LYS A 49 -1.22 -17.01 4.62
CA LYS A 49 -1.64 -17.17 6.02
C LYS A 49 -3.10 -16.82 6.25
N LYS A 50 -3.83 -16.43 5.20
CA LYS A 50 -5.24 -16.05 5.25
C LYS A 50 -5.52 -14.92 6.24
N GLU A 51 -4.62 -13.95 6.29
CA GLU A 51 -4.75 -12.78 7.17
C GLU A 51 -5.62 -11.70 6.50
N TRP A 52 -6.87 -12.06 6.19
CA TRP A 52 -7.78 -11.21 5.43
C TRP A 52 -8.16 -9.94 6.19
N SER A 53 -8.30 -10.01 7.51
CA SER A 53 -8.58 -8.82 8.33
C SER A 53 -7.47 -7.78 8.23
N GLU A 54 -6.22 -8.23 8.30
CA GLU A 54 -5.07 -7.33 8.14
C GLU A 54 -5.00 -6.77 6.70
N LEU A 55 -5.28 -7.60 5.71
CA LEU A 55 -5.31 -7.15 4.31
C LEU A 55 -6.43 -6.13 4.07
N ASN A 56 -7.59 -6.31 4.68
CA ASN A 56 -8.66 -5.32 4.62
C ASN A 56 -8.21 -3.98 5.19
N ASP A 57 -7.59 -3.98 6.36
CA ASP A 57 -7.10 -2.76 7.00
C ASP A 57 -6.04 -2.05 6.15
N ARG A 58 -5.17 -2.82 5.50
CA ARG A 58 -4.06 -2.27 4.72
C ARG A 58 -4.48 -1.76 3.34
N PHE A 59 -5.57 -2.29 2.77
CA PHE A 59 -5.90 -2.06 1.37
C PHE A 59 -7.33 -1.58 1.10
N HIS A 60 -8.20 -1.45 2.10
CA HIS A 60 -9.61 -1.09 1.85
C HIS A 60 -9.80 0.29 1.22
N ARG A 61 -8.81 1.16 1.32
CA ARG A 61 -8.82 2.48 0.70
C ARG A 61 -7.38 2.94 0.42
N ASN A 62 -7.25 4.06 -0.28
CA ASN A 62 -5.99 4.75 -0.45
C ASN A 62 -5.84 5.79 0.66
N LEU A 63 -4.65 5.86 1.23
CA LEU A 63 -4.33 6.87 2.23
C LEU A 63 -4.43 8.26 1.61
N ALA A 64 -5.14 9.17 2.27
CA ALA A 64 -5.41 10.50 1.76
C ALA A 64 -4.82 11.58 2.66
N PHE A 65 -4.56 12.75 2.08
CA PHE A 65 -4.22 13.94 2.84
C PHE A 65 -5.45 14.45 3.59
N GLY A 66 -5.29 14.66 4.91
CA GLY A 66 -6.24 15.42 5.71
C GLY A 66 -5.74 16.84 5.96
N THR A 67 -6.49 17.63 6.70
CA THR A 67 -6.11 19.00 7.08
C THR A 67 -4.84 19.08 7.91
N GLY A 68 -4.45 18.00 8.59
CA GLY A 68 -3.22 17.88 9.36
C GLY A 68 -2.13 17.07 8.68
N GLY A 69 -2.23 16.78 7.36
CA GLY A 69 -1.30 15.96 6.62
C GLY A 69 -1.76 14.52 6.48
N MET A 70 -0.83 13.61 6.16
CA MET A 70 -1.12 12.18 6.05
C MET A 70 -0.97 11.49 7.40
N ARG A 71 -1.92 10.61 7.71
CA ARG A 71 -1.87 9.77 8.91
C ARG A 71 -2.19 8.33 8.54
N GLY A 72 -1.38 7.40 9.03
CA GLY A 72 -1.58 5.97 8.80
C GLY A 72 -0.65 5.17 9.68
N ARG A 73 -0.90 3.87 9.78
CA ARG A 73 -0.02 2.96 10.51
C ARG A 73 1.26 2.74 9.70
N THR A 74 2.39 2.77 10.38
CA THR A 74 3.69 2.38 9.81
C THR A 74 4.02 0.93 10.11
N ILE A 75 3.40 0.37 11.14
CA ILE A 75 3.60 -1.04 11.54
C ILE A 75 2.23 -1.70 11.53
N GLY A 76 2.11 -2.82 10.83
CA GLY A 76 0.88 -3.61 10.81
C GLY A 76 0.62 -4.29 12.14
N LYS A 77 -0.63 -4.68 12.39
CA LYS A 77 -0.97 -5.56 13.51
C LYS A 77 -0.29 -6.91 13.36
N ILE A 78 -0.08 -7.32 12.11
CA ILE A 78 0.70 -8.49 11.74
C ILE A 78 1.86 -7.99 10.91
N VAL A 79 3.08 -8.29 11.34
CA VAL A 79 4.31 -7.93 10.64
C VAL A 79 4.79 -9.18 9.89
N THR A 80 4.92 -9.07 8.57
CA THR A 80 5.41 -10.18 7.76
C THR A 80 6.92 -10.38 7.98
N GLU A 81 7.41 -11.59 7.71
CA GLU A 81 8.84 -11.86 7.78
C GLU A 81 9.63 -10.98 6.82
N THR A 82 9.04 -10.72 5.66
CA THR A 82 9.63 -9.84 4.64
C THR A 82 9.75 -8.41 5.14
N GLU A 83 8.72 -7.87 5.78
CA GLU A 83 8.75 -6.52 6.36
C GLU A 83 9.73 -6.43 7.54
N ARG A 84 9.80 -7.48 8.35
CA ARG A 84 10.72 -7.56 9.47
C ARG A 84 12.16 -7.48 8.98
N GLY A 85 12.47 -8.18 7.87
CA GLY A 85 13.79 -8.19 7.28
C GLY A 85 14.84 -8.70 8.27
N LYS A 86 15.92 -7.94 8.42
CA LYS A 86 17.01 -8.28 9.34
C LYS A 86 16.84 -7.71 10.75
N ALA A 87 15.70 -7.06 11.04
CA ALA A 87 15.44 -6.49 12.35
C ALA A 87 15.27 -7.60 13.39
N HIS A 88 15.85 -7.37 14.58
CA HIS A 88 15.77 -8.32 15.69
C HIS A 88 14.55 -8.12 16.58
N SER A 89 13.76 -7.08 16.33
CA SER A 89 12.60 -6.72 17.12
C SER A 89 11.36 -6.56 16.24
N GLU A 90 10.23 -7.10 16.68
CA GLU A 90 8.95 -6.93 16.00
C GLU A 90 8.42 -5.49 16.09
N THR A 91 8.89 -4.73 17.08
CA THR A 91 8.48 -3.34 17.26
C THR A 91 9.17 -2.39 16.30
N THR A 92 10.26 -2.85 15.66
CA THR A 92 11.03 -2.01 14.72
C THR A 92 11.37 -2.81 13.45
N PRO A 93 10.38 -3.12 12.60
CA PRO A 93 10.64 -3.83 11.36
C PRO A 93 11.52 -3.01 10.42
N THR A 94 12.24 -3.68 9.54
CA THR A 94 13.11 -3.02 8.55
C THR A 94 12.30 -2.17 7.58
N TYR A 95 11.13 -2.67 7.16
CA TYR A 95 10.25 -1.99 6.21
C TYR A 95 8.92 -1.65 6.87
N ALA A 96 8.36 -0.49 6.49
CA ALA A 96 7.03 -0.11 6.90
C ALA A 96 5.97 -1.04 6.30
N ALA A 97 4.81 -1.11 6.93
CA ALA A 97 3.72 -1.98 6.51
C ALA A 97 3.31 -1.70 5.06
N VAL A 98 3.31 -2.74 4.24
CA VAL A 98 2.86 -2.67 2.84
C VAL A 98 1.34 -2.47 2.80
N GLY A 99 0.88 -1.49 2.04
CA GLY A 99 -0.55 -1.27 1.85
C GLY A 99 -0.86 0.11 1.33
N SER A 100 -1.99 0.24 0.65
CA SER A 100 -2.46 1.51 0.12
C SER A 100 -3.01 2.45 1.21
N ASN A 101 -3.39 1.91 2.36
CA ASN A 101 -3.93 2.64 3.50
C ASN A 101 -2.95 2.69 4.69
N THR A 102 -1.70 2.35 4.48
CA THR A 102 -0.64 2.45 5.50
C THR A 102 0.37 3.51 5.09
N LEU A 103 1.10 4.03 6.06
CA LEU A 103 2.14 5.03 5.81
C LEU A 103 3.44 4.31 5.53
N ASN A 104 3.85 4.31 4.27
CA ASN A 104 5.06 3.66 3.78
C ASN A 104 5.68 4.50 2.66
N ASP A 105 6.84 4.09 2.15
CA ASP A 105 7.55 4.85 1.12
C ASP A 105 6.69 5.06 -0.13
N PHE A 106 5.86 4.10 -0.50
CA PHE A 106 5.06 4.16 -1.72
C PHE A 106 3.87 5.12 -1.57
N THR A 107 3.19 5.12 -0.42
CA THR A 107 2.09 6.04 -0.17
C THR A 107 2.58 7.47 0.01
N VAL A 108 3.74 7.67 0.62
CA VAL A 108 4.38 8.98 0.72
C VAL A 108 4.81 9.47 -0.67
N ALA A 109 5.43 8.62 -1.48
CA ALA A 109 5.82 8.98 -2.84
C ALA A 109 4.61 9.35 -3.70
N ARG A 110 3.53 8.59 -3.61
CA ARG A 110 2.28 8.87 -4.33
C ARG A 110 1.70 10.23 -3.95
N ALA A 111 1.63 10.53 -2.65
CA ALA A 111 1.14 11.80 -2.16
C ALA A 111 2.03 12.96 -2.59
N THR A 112 3.35 12.78 -2.57
CA THR A 112 4.32 13.78 -3.01
C THR A 112 4.15 14.08 -4.50
N MET A 113 3.97 13.06 -5.32
CA MET A 113 3.74 13.24 -6.76
C MET A 113 2.41 13.96 -7.04
N ALA A 114 1.36 13.64 -6.31
CA ALA A 114 0.07 14.31 -6.46
C ALA A 114 0.18 15.79 -6.09
N LEU A 115 0.88 16.11 -5.01
CA LEU A 115 1.12 17.49 -4.59
C LEU A 115 1.95 18.24 -5.63
N PHE A 116 3.01 17.64 -6.14
CA PHE A 116 3.85 18.22 -7.19
C PHE A 116 3.04 18.55 -8.43
N GLN A 117 2.20 17.63 -8.90
CA GLN A 117 1.36 17.87 -10.07
C GLN A 117 0.32 18.96 -9.83
N TYR A 118 -0.25 19.02 -8.62
CA TYR A 118 -1.18 20.09 -8.25
C TYR A 118 -0.50 21.47 -8.32
N VAL A 119 0.68 21.59 -7.71
CA VAL A 119 1.45 22.85 -7.72
C VAL A 119 1.82 23.24 -9.15
N LYS A 120 2.26 22.29 -9.96
CA LYS A 120 2.61 22.52 -11.37
C LYS A 120 1.40 23.03 -12.14
N SER A 121 0.23 22.44 -11.97
CA SER A 121 -1.01 22.88 -12.64
C SER A 121 -1.43 24.28 -12.18
N TRP A 122 -1.32 24.55 -10.87
CA TRP A 122 -1.61 25.87 -10.33
C TRP A 122 -0.68 26.93 -10.90
N MET A 123 0.63 26.67 -10.94
CA MET A 123 1.61 27.59 -11.53
C MET A 123 1.32 27.86 -12.99
N ALA A 124 0.96 26.85 -13.77
CA ALA A 124 0.58 27.02 -15.18
C ALA A 124 -0.67 27.90 -15.31
N ALA A 125 -1.68 27.71 -14.46
CA ALA A 125 -2.90 28.51 -14.48
C ALA A 125 -2.63 30.00 -14.11
N GLU A 126 -1.66 30.25 -13.21
CA GLU A 126 -1.27 31.59 -12.80
C GLU A 126 -0.20 32.24 -13.71
N GLY A 127 0.21 31.55 -14.76
CA GLY A 127 1.21 32.06 -15.70
C GLY A 127 2.64 31.96 -15.21
N ILE A 128 2.91 31.16 -14.20
CA ILE A 128 4.27 30.92 -13.70
C ILE A 128 4.88 29.77 -14.48
N LEU A 129 5.98 30.05 -15.19
CA LEU A 129 6.56 29.09 -16.14
C LEU A 129 7.63 28.19 -15.52
N ASP A 130 8.27 28.62 -14.43
CA ASP A 130 9.39 27.89 -13.81
C ASP A 130 9.00 27.36 -12.45
N ILE A 131 9.37 26.10 -12.20
CA ILE A 131 9.27 25.47 -10.90
C ILE A 131 10.65 25.55 -10.24
N PRO A 132 10.74 26.18 -9.06
CA PRO A 132 12.01 26.30 -8.37
C PRO A 132 12.60 24.93 -7.99
#